data_557e0f551e18bbf9f5a3287a69cb7da4
#
_entry.id   557e0f551e18bbf9f5a3287a69cb7da4
#
_cell.length_a   1.000
_cell.length_b   1.000
_cell.length_c   1.000
_cell.angle_alpha   90.00
_cell.angle_beta   90.00
_cell.angle_gamma   90.00
#
_symmetry.space_group_name_H-M   'P 1'
#
loop_
_entity.id
_entity.type
_entity.pdbx_description
1 polymer ?
#
loop_
_entity_poly.entity_id
_entity_poly.type
_entity_poly.pdbx_seq_one_letter_code
_entity_poly.pdbx_strand_id
1 'polypeptide(L)'
;MNLEELLKELQALIDKYKDGQPEGTTDDEAKQDEERMAELTAEIERITNEQKNARSAREAALVNARSAIESGTAAVVSNVPLQRSASAAGGIVRDVTDYDAAYRRAWVKELATRGGIQLGGGNEFTPVERTAFAHTTANTGSVVPKEIQNEIISLIDNSAVLFGDAARSTLKHQFEIVRHKSITKGDAGTTTEGAAPTDDEQNEFDTISITGEELKKTVKMSRKMAVQSMDGFEQYIINEVAARLSVAANARVHSQLATTTLGIATANKIQTATADKLVKADITKALSLLKTFGNPAPKGAIFYANSDMIWNWLAMIEDANGRSYFVDEKTDDPTVQGRIFGKLVKQDDSMAAGKLKLGYPDLIKGNAFDGVDVQGYIATDGSQKHCFDGYFLYDCGLAVPEAFVELTIKPKAS
;
A
#
# COMPACT_ATOMS: atom_id res chain seq x y z
N MET A 1 -11.71 8.08 -33.28
CA MET A 1 -12.38 7.17 -32.33
C MET A 1 -11.31 6.33 -31.65
N ASN A 2 -11.50 5.97 -30.38
CA ASN A 2 -10.56 5.11 -29.66
C ASN A 2 -10.79 3.64 -30.08
N LEU A 3 -9.76 2.81 -30.05
CA LEU A 3 -9.83 1.39 -30.45
C LEU A 3 -10.96 0.63 -29.71
N GLU A 4 -11.17 0.94 -28.44
CA GLU A 4 -12.25 0.34 -27.64
C GLU A 4 -13.67 0.75 -28.11
N GLU A 5 -13.83 1.96 -28.61
CA GLU A 5 -15.10 2.45 -29.17
C GLU A 5 -15.41 1.77 -30.51
N LEU A 6 -14.38 1.62 -31.36
CA LEU A 6 -14.51 0.91 -32.63
C LEU A 6 -14.87 -0.56 -32.45
N LEU A 7 -14.23 -1.23 -31.47
CA LEU A 7 -14.53 -2.62 -31.13
C LEU A 7 -15.96 -2.80 -30.58
N LYS A 8 -16.44 -1.86 -29.78
CA LYS A 8 -17.84 -1.89 -29.29
C LYS A 8 -18.86 -1.67 -30.39
N GLU A 9 -18.57 -0.75 -31.30
CA GLU A 9 -19.48 -0.49 -32.44
C GLU A 9 -19.54 -1.70 -33.38
N LEU A 10 -18.38 -2.31 -33.69
CA LEU A 10 -18.31 -3.54 -34.49
C LEU A 10 -19.05 -4.69 -33.79
N GLN A 11 -18.87 -4.88 -32.50
CA GLN A 11 -19.54 -5.95 -31.75
C GLN A 11 -21.06 -5.75 -31.72
N ALA A 12 -21.53 -4.52 -31.59
CA ALA A 12 -22.96 -4.21 -31.62
C ALA A 12 -23.59 -4.52 -32.98
N LEU A 13 -22.87 -4.26 -34.09
CA LEU A 13 -23.31 -4.62 -35.43
C LEU A 13 -23.30 -6.14 -35.64
N ILE A 14 -22.30 -6.85 -35.19
CA ILE A 14 -22.24 -8.32 -35.24
C ILE A 14 -23.39 -8.94 -34.45
N ASP A 15 -23.65 -8.46 -33.24
CA ASP A 15 -24.72 -8.98 -32.40
C ASP A 15 -26.12 -8.70 -32.99
N LYS A 16 -26.26 -7.59 -33.74
CA LYS A 16 -27.52 -7.26 -34.48
C LYS A 16 -27.86 -8.29 -35.54
N TYR A 17 -26.86 -8.89 -36.19
CA TYR A 17 -27.02 -9.84 -37.30
C TYR A 17 -26.74 -11.31 -36.92
N LYS A 18 -26.49 -11.60 -35.67
CA LYS A 18 -26.11 -12.94 -35.17
C LYS A 18 -27.13 -14.04 -35.45
N ASP A 19 -28.42 -13.69 -35.39
CA ASP A 19 -29.53 -14.63 -35.59
C ASP A 19 -30.22 -14.46 -36.95
N GLY A 20 -29.55 -13.78 -37.92
CA GLY A 20 -30.07 -13.46 -39.25
C GLY A 20 -30.52 -12.00 -39.36
N GLN A 21 -31.09 -11.64 -40.51
CA GLN A 21 -31.52 -10.27 -40.73
C GLN A 21 -32.72 -9.93 -39.83
N PRO A 22 -32.67 -8.85 -39.03
CA PRO A 22 -33.74 -8.49 -38.11
C PRO A 22 -35.04 -8.17 -38.83
N GLU A 23 -36.17 -8.61 -38.30
CA GLU A 23 -37.50 -8.28 -38.86
C GLU A 23 -37.70 -6.74 -38.96
N GLY A 24 -37.94 -6.25 -40.18
CA GLY A 24 -38.14 -4.81 -40.44
C GLY A 24 -36.95 -4.04 -40.98
N THR A 25 -35.77 -4.68 -41.12
CA THR A 25 -34.59 -4.07 -41.76
C THR A 25 -34.71 -4.16 -43.27
N THR A 26 -34.57 -3.02 -43.97
CA THR A 26 -34.56 -2.99 -45.45
C THR A 26 -33.24 -3.50 -46.02
N ASP A 27 -33.28 -4.04 -47.27
CA ASP A 27 -32.06 -4.54 -47.94
C ASP A 27 -30.98 -3.46 -48.11
N ASP A 28 -31.39 -2.20 -48.22
CA ASP A 28 -30.47 -1.06 -48.30
C ASP A 28 -29.80 -0.74 -46.96
N GLU A 29 -30.52 -0.87 -45.83
CA GLU A 29 -29.92 -0.72 -44.47
C GLU A 29 -28.96 -1.87 -44.14
N ALA A 30 -29.30 -3.09 -44.54
CA ALA A 30 -28.43 -4.24 -44.36
C ALA A 30 -27.08 -4.07 -45.10
N LYS A 31 -27.10 -3.54 -46.35
CA LYS A 31 -25.89 -3.21 -47.07
C LYS A 31 -25.08 -2.10 -46.47
N GLN A 32 -25.72 -1.06 -45.90
CA GLN A 32 -25.02 0.01 -45.22
C GLN A 32 -24.32 -0.50 -43.94
N ASP A 33 -24.99 -1.36 -43.20
CA ASP A 33 -24.41 -1.97 -41.98
C ASP A 33 -23.25 -2.90 -42.35
N GLU A 34 -23.32 -3.63 -43.48
CA GLU A 34 -22.23 -4.47 -44.00
C GLU A 34 -20.99 -3.63 -44.44
N GLU A 35 -21.23 -2.54 -45.17
CA GLU A 35 -20.18 -1.58 -45.54
C GLU A 35 -19.54 -0.96 -44.30
N ARG A 36 -20.37 -0.60 -43.30
CA ARG A 36 -19.86 -0.04 -42.01
C ARG A 36 -19.02 -1.04 -41.24
N MET A 37 -19.40 -2.33 -41.16
CA MET A 37 -18.60 -3.39 -40.55
C MET A 37 -17.25 -3.57 -41.26
N ALA A 38 -17.23 -3.48 -42.59
CA ALA A 38 -16.00 -3.56 -43.37
C ALA A 38 -15.05 -2.37 -43.11
N GLU A 39 -15.59 -1.14 -43.02
CA GLU A 39 -14.83 0.06 -42.63
C GLU A 39 -14.25 -0.03 -41.22
N LEU A 40 -15.05 -0.42 -40.24
CA LEU A 40 -14.61 -0.59 -38.88
C LEU A 40 -13.51 -1.64 -38.74
N THR A 41 -13.66 -2.77 -39.44
CA THR A 41 -12.64 -3.84 -39.48
C THR A 41 -11.31 -3.33 -40.04
N ALA A 42 -11.36 -2.62 -41.19
CA ALA A 42 -10.17 -2.03 -41.81
C ALA A 42 -9.47 -1.00 -40.90
N GLU A 43 -10.24 -0.16 -40.19
CA GLU A 43 -9.70 0.83 -39.27
C GLU A 43 -9.07 0.18 -38.04
N ILE A 44 -9.69 -0.86 -37.46
CA ILE A 44 -9.16 -1.65 -36.36
C ILE A 44 -7.84 -2.34 -36.78
N GLU A 45 -7.80 -2.94 -37.95
CA GLU A 45 -6.56 -3.56 -38.48
C GLU A 45 -5.47 -2.52 -38.66
N ARG A 46 -5.78 -1.34 -39.18
CA ARG A 46 -4.82 -0.26 -39.36
C ARG A 46 -4.21 0.15 -38.02
N ILE A 47 -5.05 0.44 -37.00
CA ILE A 47 -4.59 0.85 -35.67
C ILE A 47 -3.76 -0.26 -35.01
N THR A 48 -4.19 -1.52 -35.14
CA THR A 48 -3.48 -2.66 -34.56
C THR A 48 -2.10 -2.86 -35.23
N ASN A 49 -2.00 -2.68 -36.56
CA ASN A 49 -0.74 -2.74 -37.28
C ASN A 49 0.19 -1.57 -36.93
N GLU A 50 -0.34 -0.36 -36.75
CA GLU A 50 0.43 0.80 -36.28
C GLU A 50 1.03 0.54 -34.91
N GLN A 51 0.22 0.00 -33.96
CA GLN A 51 0.69 -0.35 -32.61
C GLN A 51 1.75 -1.45 -32.64
N LYS A 52 1.57 -2.48 -33.48
CA LYS A 52 2.54 -3.55 -33.64
C LYS A 52 3.86 -3.05 -34.23
N ASN A 53 3.81 -2.16 -35.23
CA ASN A 53 4.99 -1.55 -35.82
C ASN A 53 5.72 -0.63 -34.83
N ALA A 54 4.99 0.15 -34.04
CA ALA A 54 5.56 0.99 -32.98
C ALA A 54 6.24 0.14 -31.90
N ARG A 55 5.66 -1.00 -31.53
CA ARG A 55 6.25 -1.94 -30.58
C ARG A 55 7.53 -2.58 -31.12
N SER A 56 7.51 -3.08 -32.36
CA SER A 56 8.69 -3.67 -32.98
C SER A 56 9.82 -2.66 -33.18
N ALA A 57 9.50 -1.41 -33.50
CA ALA A 57 10.48 -0.34 -33.59
C ALA A 57 11.14 -0.02 -32.23
N ARG A 58 10.35 -0.04 -31.15
CA ARG A 58 10.89 0.11 -29.77
C ARG A 58 11.78 -1.07 -29.37
N GLU A 59 11.39 -2.30 -29.68
CA GLU A 59 12.19 -3.49 -29.42
C GLU A 59 13.51 -3.48 -30.21
N ALA A 60 13.47 -3.08 -31.48
CA ALA A 60 14.66 -2.93 -32.32
C ALA A 60 15.60 -1.82 -31.79
N ALA A 61 15.05 -0.70 -31.33
CA ALA A 61 15.82 0.37 -30.70
C ALA A 61 16.50 -0.09 -29.39
N LEU A 62 15.82 -0.90 -28.58
CA LEU A 62 16.36 -1.50 -27.36
C LEU A 62 17.49 -2.50 -27.66
N VAL A 63 17.33 -3.33 -28.68
CA VAL A 63 18.36 -4.29 -29.10
C VAL A 63 19.59 -3.55 -29.63
N ASN A 64 19.41 -2.49 -30.42
CA ASN A 64 20.50 -1.67 -30.94
C ASN A 64 21.22 -0.90 -29.80
N ALA A 65 20.48 -0.38 -28.82
CA ALA A 65 21.07 0.25 -27.65
C ALA A 65 21.89 -0.75 -26.80
N ARG A 66 21.40 -1.97 -26.62
CA ARG A 66 22.13 -3.04 -25.92
C ARG A 66 23.42 -3.42 -26.67
N SER A 67 23.35 -3.64 -27.96
CA SER A 67 24.53 -3.98 -28.76
C SER A 67 25.57 -2.87 -28.82
N ALA A 68 25.15 -1.60 -28.79
CA ALA A 68 26.03 -0.43 -28.66
C ALA A 68 26.74 -0.35 -27.32
N ILE A 69 26.09 -0.75 -26.25
CA ILE A 69 26.66 -0.83 -24.89
C ILE A 69 27.65 -2.00 -24.79
N GLU A 70 27.30 -3.16 -25.32
CA GLU A 70 28.14 -4.37 -25.31
C GLU A 70 29.40 -4.24 -26.17
N SER A 71 29.32 -3.48 -27.27
CA SER A 71 30.45 -3.27 -28.22
C SER A 71 31.39 -2.13 -27.76
N GLY A 72 31.12 -1.44 -26.67
CA GLY A 72 31.94 -0.32 -26.18
C GLY A 72 32.00 0.88 -27.13
N THR A 73 31.16 0.91 -28.17
CA THR A 73 31.07 1.99 -29.15
C THR A 73 29.98 3.02 -28.83
N ALA A 74 29.51 3.07 -27.59
CA ALA A 74 28.65 4.14 -27.13
C ALA A 74 29.48 5.43 -27.03
N ALA A 75 29.84 6.00 -28.17
CA ALA A 75 30.21 7.41 -28.24
C ALA A 75 29.01 8.21 -27.76
N VAL A 76 29.24 9.01 -26.74
CA VAL A 76 28.31 10.01 -26.24
C VAL A 76 27.76 10.78 -27.44
N VAL A 77 26.54 10.45 -27.88
CA VAL A 77 25.83 11.22 -28.89
C VAL A 77 25.31 12.48 -28.20
N SER A 78 26.23 13.41 -27.97
CA SER A 78 25.93 14.77 -27.51
C SER A 78 25.71 15.69 -28.70
N ASN A 79 24.98 15.27 -29.72
CA ASN A 79 24.55 16.17 -30.79
C ASN A 79 23.25 15.67 -31.44
N VAL A 80 22.15 15.76 -30.70
CA VAL A 80 20.85 15.96 -31.32
C VAL A 80 20.64 17.46 -31.41
N PRO A 81 20.61 18.07 -32.60
CA PRO A 81 20.25 19.48 -32.69
C PRO A 81 18.79 19.62 -32.23
N LEU A 82 18.59 20.32 -31.12
CA LEU A 82 17.29 20.80 -30.68
C LEU A 82 16.73 21.68 -31.79
N GLN A 83 15.87 21.12 -32.64
CA GLN A 83 15.03 21.90 -33.54
C GLN A 83 14.11 22.75 -32.65
N ARG A 84 14.49 24.00 -32.45
CA ARG A 84 13.62 25.01 -31.89
C ARG A 84 12.49 25.27 -32.88
N SER A 85 11.35 24.62 -32.67
CA SER A 85 10.10 25.13 -33.20
C SER A 85 9.72 26.35 -32.34
N ALA A 86 9.99 27.54 -32.89
CA ALA A 86 9.51 28.76 -32.32
C ALA A 86 7.99 28.83 -32.49
N SER A 87 7.24 28.50 -31.48
CA SER A 87 5.88 28.96 -31.28
C SER A 87 5.86 29.81 -30.01
N ALA A 88 5.52 31.07 -30.21
CA ALA A 88 5.41 32.08 -29.20
C ALA A 88 4.35 31.69 -28.16
N ALA A 89 4.79 31.53 -26.95
CA ALA A 89 4.16 31.81 -25.65
C ALA A 89 4.91 30.98 -24.61
N GLY A 90 5.67 31.67 -23.75
CA GLY A 90 6.65 31.11 -22.82
C GLY A 90 6.10 30.10 -21.82
N GLY A 91 6.27 28.87 -22.14
CA GLY A 91 6.20 27.76 -21.22
C GLY A 91 7.28 26.77 -21.63
N ILE A 92 8.39 26.71 -20.89
CA ILE A 92 9.35 25.62 -20.99
C ILE A 92 8.59 24.37 -20.56
N VAL A 93 8.13 23.55 -21.52
CA VAL A 93 7.71 22.17 -21.27
C VAL A 93 9.01 21.44 -20.92
N ARG A 94 9.36 21.42 -19.65
CA ARG A 94 10.40 20.52 -19.11
C ARG A 94 9.83 19.12 -19.21
N ASP A 95 10.57 18.20 -19.82
CA ASP A 95 10.24 16.79 -19.76
C ASP A 95 10.31 16.38 -18.27
N VAL A 96 9.13 16.19 -17.66
CA VAL A 96 8.96 15.97 -16.23
C VAL A 96 9.76 14.76 -15.77
N THR A 97 9.86 13.74 -16.62
CA THR A 97 10.58 12.50 -16.34
C THR A 97 12.10 12.70 -16.21
N ASP A 98 12.69 13.57 -17.01
CA ASP A 98 14.13 13.85 -16.96
C ASP A 98 14.51 14.74 -15.77
N TYR A 99 13.61 15.65 -15.40
CA TYR A 99 13.77 16.51 -14.23
C TYR A 99 13.69 15.74 -12.91
N ASP A 100 12.73 14.82 -12.77
CA ASP A 100 12.54 14.02 -11.58
C ASP A 100 13.73 13.05 -11.38
N ALA A 101 14.20 12.42 -12.45
CA ALA A 101 15.39 11.58 -12.43
C ALA A 101 16.68 12.38 -12.05
N ALA A 102 16.82 13.61 -12.51
CA ALA A 102 17.93 14.48 -12.14
C ALA A 102 17.84 14.91 -10.67
N TYR A 103 16.63 15.22 -10.19
CA TYR A 103 16.38 15.55 -8.79
C TYR A 103 16.70 14.36 -7.87
N ARG A 104 16.26 13.15 -8.24
CA ARG A 104 16.54 11.91 -7.51
C ARG A 104 18.05 11.67 -7.38
N ARG A 105 18.81 11.77 -8.47
CA ARG A 105 20.29 11.64 -8.44
C ARG A 105 20.97 12.70 -7.59
N ALA A 106 20.53 13.96 -7.69
CA ALA A 106 21.06 15.05 -6.88
C ALA A 106 20.81 14.84 -5.39
N TRP A 107 19.61 14.38 -5.03
CA TRP A 107 19.26 14.06 -3.66
C TRP A 107 20.12 12.93 -3.09
N VAL A 108 20.36 11.84 -3.84
CA VAL A 108 21.25 10.74 -3.43
C VAL A 108 22.67 11.23 -3.18
N LYS A 109 23.20 12.10 -4.06
CA LYS A 109 24.53 12.71 -3.90
C LYS A 109 24.62 13.59 -2.66
N GLU A 110 23.58 14.40 -2.41
CA GLU A 110 23.49 15.25 -1.22
C GLU A 110 23.43 14.40 0.07
N LEU A 111 22.59 13.36 0.07
CA LEU A 111 22.48 12.45 1.20
C LEU A 111 23.83 11.75 1.51
N ALA A 112 24.52 11.29 0.47
CA ALA A 112 25.86 10.68 0.60
C ALA A 112 26.86 11.72 1.14
N THR A 113 26.83 12.93 0.65
CA THR A 113 27.72 14.02 1.11
C THR A 113 27.49 14.35 2.57
N ARG A 114 26.25 14.49 3.01
CA ARG A 114 25.90 14.71 4.42
C ARG A 114 26.29 13.53 5.30
N GLY A 115 26.10 12.31 4.80
CA GLY A 115 26.55 11.09 5.45
C GLY A 115 28.08 10.89 5.42
N GLY A 116 28.83 11.75 4.71
CA GLY A 116 30.29 11.65 4.59
C GLY A 116 30.76 10.50 3.69
N ILE A 117 29.91 10.02 2.79
CA ILE A 117 30.22 8.93 1.84
C ILE A 117 30.64 9.53 0.50
N GLN A 118 31.71 9.00 -0.08
CA GLN A 118 32.13 9.32 -1.43
C GLN A 118 31.62 8.25 -2.39
N LEU A 119 30.74 8.63 -3.31
CA LEU A 119 30.23 7.71 -4.34
C LEU A 119 31.26 7.48 -5.43
N GLY A 120 31.26 6.32 -6.06
CA GLY A 120 32.21 5.93 -7.09
C GLY A 120 32.27 6.84 -8.33
N GLY A 121 31.20 7.60 -8.61
CA GLY A 121 31.14 8.62 -9.65
C GLY A 121 31.39 10.05 -9.17
N GLY A 122 31.73 10.25 -7.88
CA GLY A 122 31.83 11.56 -7.24
C GLY A 122 30.48 12.10 -6.77
N ASN A 123 30.52 13.01 -5.79
CA ASN A 123 29.31 13.63 -5.22
C ASN A 123 28.99 15.00 -5.86
N GLU A 124 29.76 15.41 -6.84
CA GLU A 124 29.54 16.69 -7.50
C GLU A 124 28.27 16.69 -8.37
N PHE A 125 27.50 17.75 -8.27
CA PHE A 125 26.30 17.89 -9.08
C PHE A 125 26.65 18.28 -10.52
N THR A 126 26.08 17.57 -11.47
CA THR A 126 26.06 18.03 -12.87
C THR A 126 25.24 19.32 -13.00
N PRO A 127 25.41 20.12 -14.08
CA PRO A 127 24.61 21.34 -14.27
C PRO A 127 23.10 21.09 -14.24
N VAL A 128 22.64 19.97 -14.77
CA VAL A 128 21.21 19.57 -14.78
C VAL A 128 20.73 19.23 -13.38
N GLU A 129 21.48 18.44 -12.64
CA GLU A 129 21.19 18.09 -11.23
C GLU A 129 21.18 19.31 -10.34
N ARG A 130 22.14 20.25 -10.53
CA ARG A 130 22.19 21.50 -9.79
C ARG A 130 20.94 22.36 -10.05
N THR A 131 20.48 22.41 -11.29
CA THR A 131 19.25 23.12 -11.64
C THR A 131 18.01 22.44 -11.08
N ALA A 132 17.96 21.10 -11.09
CA ALA A 132 16.85 20.33 -10.56
C ALA A 132 16.78 20.43 -9.02
N PHE A 133 17.93 20.49 -8.35
CA PHE A 133 18.03 20.55 -6.88
C PHE A 133 18.02 21.98 -6.31
N ALA A 134 18.08 23.02 -7.18
CA ALA A 134 17.99 24.41 -6.75
C ALA A 134 16.59 24.73 -6.25
N HIS A 135 16.40 24.72 -4.94
CA HIS A 135 15.17 25.16 -4.29
C HIS A 135 15.10 26.69 -4.30
N THR A 136 14.06 27.23 -4.92
CA THR A 136 13.83 28.69 -5.04
C THR A 136 13.26 29.31 -3.75
N THR A 137 12.93 28.55 -2.75
CA THR A 137 12.46 29.01 -1.44
C THR A 137 13.49 28.69 -0.37
N ALA A 138 13.97 29.72 0.30
CA ALA A 138 15.09 29.70 1.24
C ALA A 138 14.95 28.77 2.48
N ASN A 139 13.86 27.99 2.61
CA ASN A 139 13.54 27.23 3.81
C ASN A 139 13.08 25.79 3.57
N THR A 140 13.13 25.29 2.35
CA THR A 140 12.83 23.86 2.13
C THR A 140 14.10 23.05 2.32
N GLY A 141 14.16 22.27 3.39
CA GLY A 141 15.17 21.25 3.57
C GLY A 141 15.16 20.25 2.41
N SER A 142 16.17 19.41 2.32
CA SER A 142 16.25 18.35 1.31
C SER A 142 15.02 17.43 1.41
N VAL A 143 14.05 17.67 0.52
CA VAL A 143 12.82 16.84 0.48
C VAL A 143 13.14 15.55 -0.25
N VAL A 144 12.86 14.42 0.37
CA VAL A 144 13.01 13.11 -0.27
C VAL A 144 12.16 13.06 -1.54
N PRO A 145 12.70 12.63 -2.69
CA PRO A 145 11.92 12.48 -3.91
C PRO A 145 10.68 11.61 -3.70
N LYS A 146 9.54 12.01 -4.26
CA LYS A 146 8.28 11.28 -4.10
C LYS A 146 8.36 9.81 -4.55
N GLU A 147 9.14 9.53 -5.58
CA GLU A 147 9.38 8.17 -6.06
C GLU A 147 10.03 7.30 -4.98
N ILE A 148 11.07 7.82 -4.33
CA ILE A 148 11.76 7.12 -3.22
C ILE A 148 10.82 6.97 -2.02
N GLN A 149 10.05 7.99 -1.68
CA GLN A 149 9.04 7.89 -0.61
C GLN A 149 8.02 6.79 -0.90
N ASN A 150 7.48 6.76 -2.12
CA ASN A 150 6.52 5.75 -2.53
C ASN A 150 7.14 4.34 -2.55
N GLU A 151 8.39 4.21 -2.98
CA GLU A 151 9.12 2.95 -2.95
C GLU A 151 9.32 2.44 -1.52
N ILE A 152 9.75 3.30 -0.60
CA ILE A 152 9.89 2.95 0.83
C ILE A 152 8.54 2.56 1.43
N ILE A 153 7.48 3.33 1.18
CA ILE A 153 6.12 3.03 1.69
C ILE A 153 5.63 1.70 1.14
N SER A 154 5.83 1.43 -0.14
CA SER A 154 5.48 0.15 -0.76
C SER A 154 6.21 -1.04 -0.13
N LEU A 155 7.49 -0.89 0.19
CA LEU A 155 8.27 -1.91 0.90
C LEU A 155 7.78 -2.10 2.35
N ILE A 156 7.39 -1.01 3.02
CA ILE A 156 6.78 -1.07 4.36
C ILE A 156 5.45 -1.84 4.30
N ASP A 157 4.60 -1.55 3.33
CA ASP A 157 3.30 -2.20 3.14
C ASP A 157 3.43 -3.72 2.93
N ASN A 158 4.42 -4.12 2.13
CA ASN A 158 4.68 -5.53 1.86
C ASN A 158 5.28 -6.27 3.06
N SER A 159 5.98 -5.57 3.95
CA SER A 159 6.69 -6.19 5.09
C SER A 159 5.90 -6.11 6.40
N ALA A 160 5.05 -5.09 6.58
CA ALA A 160 4.28 -4.83 7.78
C ALA A 160 2.83 -5.31 7.60
N VAL A 161 2.52 -6.51 8.05
CA VAL A 161 1.27 -7.23 7.72
C VAL A 161 0.01 -6.44 8.12
N LEU A 162 -0.11 -6.08 9.39
CA LEU A 162 -1.31 -5.39 9.87
C LEU A 162 -1.34 -3.92 9.43
N PHE A 163 -0.19 -3.27 9.33
CA PHE A 163 -0.07 -1.92 8.79
C PHE A 163 -0.48 -1.85 7.30
N GLY A 164 -0.03 -2.82 6.48
CA GLY A 164 -0.38 -2.90 5.06
C GLY A 164 -1.87 -3.18 4.81
N ASP A 165 -2.52 -3.92 5.71
CA ASP A 165 -3.95 -4.20 5.62
C ASP A 165 -4.83 -3.05 6.11
N ALA A 166 -4.35 -2.17 7.00
CA ALA A 166 -5.08 -1.05 7.56
C ALA A 166 -5.47 0.00 6.50
N ALA A 167 -6.63 0.64 6.69
CA ALA A 167 -7.02 1.77 5.86
C ALA A 167 -6.23 3.02 6.28
N ARG A 168 -5.54 3.66 5.33
CA ARG A 168 -4.65 4.80 5.59
C ARG A 168 -5.03 6.03 4.77
N SER A 169 -4.76 7.19 5.36
CA SER A 169 -4.81 8.50 4.73
C SER A 169 -3.44 9.19 4.81
N THR A 170 -3.26 10.25 4.03
CA THR A 170 -2.02 11.05 3.98
C THR A 170 -2.34 12.52 4.23
N LEU A 171 -2.95 12.82 5.36
CA LEU A 171 -3.32 14.18 5.73
C LEU A 171 -2.21 14.82 6.56
N LYS A 172 -1.77 16.01 6.20
CA LYS A 172 -0.69 16.76 6.89
C LYS A 172 -1.10 17.41 8.22
N HIS A 173 -2.33 17.23 8.65
CA HIS A 173 -2.86 17.80 9.90
C HIS A 173 -3.47 16.71 10.76
N GLN A 174 -3.74 17.04 12.01
CA GLN A 174 -4.43 16.17 12.95
C GLN A 174 -5.70 15.61 12.32
N PHE A 175 -5.87 14.31 12.45
CA PHE A 175 -6.99 13.58 11.91
C PHE A 175 -7.94 13.16 13.05
N GLU A 176 -9.21 13.48 12.89
CA GLU A 176 -10.23 13.14 13.89
C GLU A 176 -11.20 12.13 13.28
N ILE A 177 -11.46 11.08 14.05
CA ILE A 177 -12.47 10.08 13.72
C ILE A 177 -13.62 10.24 14.68
N VAL A 178 -14.79 10.58 14.16
CA VAL A 178 -16.04 10.51 14.91
C VAL A 178 -16.53 9.08 14.91
N ARG A 179 -16.59 8.45 16.06
CA ARG A 179 -17.13 7.10 16.22
C ARG A 179 -18.44 7.12 17.00
N HIS A 180 -19.34 6.25 16.61
CA HIS A 180 -20.56 6.00 17.36
C HIS A 180 -20.23 5.08 18.54
N LYS A 181 -20.42 5.55 19.79
CA LYS A 181 -20.05 4.83 21.00
C LYS A 181 -21.13 3.88 21.46
N SER A 182 -22.35 4.37 21.53
CA SER A 182 -23.50 3.59 21.93
C SER A 182 -24.83 4.25 21.52
N ILE A 183 -25.85 3.44 21.35
CA ILE A 183 -27.24 3.88 21.32
C ILE A 183 -27.81 3.50 22.69
N THR A 184 -28.20 4.47 23.50
CA THR A 184 -28.61 4.22 24.89
C THR A 184 -30.00 3.61 24.99
N LYS A 185 -30.83 3.71 23.95
CA LYS A 185 -32.16 3.12 23.90
C LYS A 185 -32.46 2.59 22.50
N GLY A 186 -33.17 1.52 22.52
CA GLY A 186 -33.36 0.52 21.54
C GLY A 186 -34.07 0.93 20.25
N ASP A 187 -34.25 -0.08 19.46
CA ASP A 187 -34.93 -0.07 18.17
C ASP A 187 -36.35 0.49 18.27
N ALA A 188 -36.89 1.00 17.15
CA ALA A 188 -38.25 1.48 17.05
C ALA A 188 -39.26 0.46 17.67
N GLY A 189 -39.93 0.88 18.72
CA GLY A 189 -40.98 0.12 19.38
C GLY A 189 -42.35 0.33 18.72
N THR A 190 -43.25 -0.60 18.90
CA THR A 190 -44.64 -0.42 18.54
C THR A 190 -45.35 0.52 19.52
N THR A 191 -45.79 1.67 19.05
CA THR A 191 -46.65 2.59 19.84
C THR A 191 -48.11 2.34 19.57
N THR A 192 -48.94 2.47 20.61
CA THR A 192 -50.39 2.46 20.48
C THR A 192 -50.84 3.69 19.71
N GLU A 193 -51.87 3.56 18.85
CA GLU A 193 -52.42 4.66 18.08
C GLU A 193 -52.77 5.87 18.99
N GLY A 194 -52.18 7.04 18.70
CA GLY A 194 -52.41 8.27 19.48
C GLY A 194 -51.52 8.48 20.69
N ALA A 195 -50.61 7.54 21.01
CA ALA A 195 -49.64 7.72 22.08
C ALA A 195 -48.31 8.36 21.55
N ALA A 196 -47.71 9.25 22.31
CA ALA A 196 -46.39 9.77 21.98
C ALA A 196 -45.34 8.69 22.12
N PRO A 197 -44.31 8.66 21.27
CA PRO A 197 -43.20 7.74 21.42
C PRO A 197 -42.52 7.99 22.78
N THR A 198 -42.29 6.92 23.52
CA THR A 198 -41.73 6.98 24.87
C THR A 198 -40.19 6.95 24.90
N ASP A 199 -39.56 6.71 23.78
CA ASP A 199 -38.12 6.50 23.71
C ASP A 199 -37.47 7.54 22.79
N ASP A 200 -36.74 8.49 23.43
CA ASP A 200 -35.80 9.37 22.72
C ASP A 200 -34.47 8.65 22.53
N GLU A 201 -34.03 8.51 21.27
CA GLU A 201 -32.70 8.01 20.97
C GLU A 201 -31.66 9.04 21.41
N GLN A 202 -30.78 8.65 22.33
CA GLN A 202 -29.56 9.39 22.62
C GLN A 202 -28.38 8.70 21.98
N ASN A 203 -27.94 9.20 20.83
CA ASN A 203 -26.72 8.77 20.17
C ASN A 203 -25.51 9.41 20.85
N GLU A 204 -24.65 8.60 21.46
CA GLU A 204 -23.36 9.06 21.93
C GLU A 204 -22.29 8.93 20.85
N PHE A 205 -21.72 10.06 20.48
CA PHE A 205 -20.54 10.11 19.61
C PHE A 205 -19.29 10.42 20.43
N ASP A 206 -18.22 9.74 20.13
CA ASP A 206 -16.89 9.97 20.68
C ASP A 206 -15.95 10.38 19.55
N THR A 207 -15.14 11.40 19.78
CA THR A 207 -14.16 11.87 18.81
C THR A 207 -12.77 11.41 19.21
N ILE A 208 -12.13 10.65 18.34
CA ILE A 208 -10.77 10.21 18.53
C ILE A 208 -9.84 11.09 17.71
N SER A 209 -8.91 11.73 18.36
CA SER A 209 -7.86 12.51 17.72
C SER A 209 -6.62 11.65 17.50
N ILE A 210 -6.18 11.54 16.25
CA ILE A 210 -4.93 10.91 15.84
C ILE A 210 -3.91 12.02 15.62
N THR A 211 -2.94 12.11 16.53
CA THR A 211 -1.97 13.22 16.57
C THR A 211 -0.66 12.95 15.88
N GLY A 212 -0.38 11.70 15.54
CA GLY A 212 0.89 11.25 14.96
C GLY A 212 1.96 10.97 16.01
N GLU A 213 2.70 9.91 15.81
CA GLU A 213 3.88 9.57 16.58
C GLU A 213 5.09 9.39 15.67
N GLU A 214 6.23 9.89 16.14
CA GLU A 214 7.48 9.83 15.39
C GLU A 214 8.08 8.44 15.45
N LEU A 215 8.12 7.78 14.31
CA LEU A 215 8.84 6.53 14.11
C LEU A 215 10.21 6.86 13.51
N LYS A 216 11.25 6.72 14.30
CA LYS A 216 12.62 7.05 13.90
C LYS A 216 13.55 5.87 14.10
N LYS A 217 14.42 5.65 13.13
CA LYS A 217 15.47 4.66 13.23
C LYS A 217 16.74 5.11 12.51
N THR A 218 17.87 4.97 13.17
CA THR A 218 19.19 5.23 12.59
C THR A 218 19.78 3.95 12.00
N VAL A 219 20.12 3.99 10.74
CA VAL A 219 20.93 2.99 10.05
C VAL A 219 22.38 3.42 10.09
N LYS A 220 23.27 2.59 10.65
CA LYS A 220 24.70 2.89 10.77
C LYS A 220 25.50 2.07 9.77
N MET A 221 26.29 2.76 8.95
CA MET A 221 27.18 2.15 7.97
C MET A 221 28.63 2.32 8.39
N SER A 222 29.44 1.27 8.24
CA SER A 222 30.86 1.36 8.50
C SER A 222 31.59 2.02 7.32
N ARG A 223 32.72 2.68 7.60
CA ARG A 223 33.53 3.31 6.57
C ARG A 223 34.00 2.32 5.47
N LYS A 224 34.16 1.05 5.80
CA LYS A 224 34.52 0.00 4.86
C LYS A 224 33.41 -0.31 3.84
N MET A 225 32.14 -0.11 4.21
CA MET A 225 30.98 -0.30 3.33
C MET A 225 30.65 0.92 2.49
N ALA A 226 31.26 2.06 2.77
CA ALA A 226 30.93 3.35 2.14
C ALA A 226 31.42 3.50 0.68
N VAL A 227 32.20 2.53 0.17
CA VAL A 227 32.71 2.57 -1.21
C VAL A 227 31.78 1.76 -2.09
N GLN A 228 30.68 2.37 -2.50
CA GLN A 228 29.67 1.75 -3.38
C GLN A 228 29.37 2.63 -4.59
N SER A 229 28.78 2.02 -5.63
CA SER A 229 28.17 2.79 -6.71
C SER A 229 26.97 3.60 -6.17
N MET A 230 26.57 4.66 -6.88
CA MET A 230 25.44 5.49 -6.50
C MET A 230 24.14 4.67 -6.37
N ASP A 231 23.85 3.82 -7.36
CA ASP A 231 22.62 3.00 -7.35
C ASP A 231 22.63 1.96 -6.23
N GLY A 232 23.79 1.34 -5.95
CA GLY A 232 23.93 0.40 -4.84
C GLY A 232 23.77 1.06 -3.47
N PHE A 233 24.23 2.30 -3.30
CA PHE A 233 24.05 3.07 -2.09
C PHE A 233 22.58 3.45 -1.88
N GLU A 234 21.92 3.98 -2.92
CA GLU A 234 20.52 4.36 -2.89
C GLU A 234 19.64 3.17 -2.49
N GLN A 235 19.77 2.05 -3.20
CA GLN A 235 18.98 0.85 -2.95
C GLN A 235 19.21 0.27 -1.54
N TYR A 236 20.46 0.32 -1.05
CA TYR A 236 20.78 -0.12 0.30
C TYR A 236 20.05 0.74 1.35
N ILE A 237 20.09 2.06 1.23
CA ILE A 237 19.42 2.97 2.16
C ILE A 237 17.91 2.78 2.13
N ILE A 238 17.31 2.70 0.95
CA ILE A 238 15.87 2.47 0.78
C ILE A 238 15.45 1.18 1.49
N ASN A 239 16.13 0.07 1.23
CA ASN A 239 15.78 -1.23 1.80
C ASN A 239 15.98 -1.26 3.33
N GLU A 240 17.09 -0.73 3.85
CA GLU A 240 17.34 -0.72 5.29
C GLU A 240 16.38 0.20 6.05
N VAL A 241 16.10 1.39 5.53
CA VAL A 241 15.14 2.31 6.14
C VAL A 241 13.74 1.68 6.11
N ALA A 242 13.31 1.15 4.98
CA ALA A 242 12.01 0.48 4.85
C ALA A 242 11.88 -0.70 5.82
N ALA A 243 12.89 -1.58 5.89
CA ALA A 243 12.87 -2.74 6.79
C ALA A 243 12.78 -2.34 8.28
N ARG A 244 13.42 -1.24 8.68
CA ARG A 244 13.37 -0.77 10.07
C ARG A 244 12.07 -0.05 10.40
N LEU A 245 11.59 0.78 9.48
CA LEU A 245 10.33 1.50 9.66
C LEU A 245 9.11 0.57 9.59
N SER A 246 9.15 -0.50 8.79
CA SER A 246 8.07 -1.50 8.72
C SER A 246 7.82 -2.18 10.07
N VAL A 247 8.89 -2.59 10.74
CA VAL A 247 8.78 -3.18 12.08
C VAL A 247 8.19 -2.18 13.07
N ALA A 248 8.64 -0.91 13.03
CA ALA A 248 8.14 0.13 13.92
C ALA A 248 6.67 0.48 13.63
N ALA A 249 6.29 0.61 12.36
CA ALA A 249 4.92 0.92 11.96
C ALA A 249 3.95 -0.21 12.37
N ASN A 250 4.31 -1.46 12.12
CA ASN A 250 3.50 -2.61 12.54
C ASN A 250 3.36 -2.69 14.06
N ALA A 251 4.46 -2.50 14.79
CA ALA A 251 4.43 -2.45 16.26
C ALA A 251 3.55 -1.30 16.78
N ARG A 252 3.54 -0.14 16.10
CA ARG A 252 2.66 0.97 16.47
C ARG A 252 1.20 0.60 16.32
N VAL A 253 0.79 -0.06 15.22
CA VAL A 253 -0.59 -0.53 15.04
C VAL A 253 -0.97 -1.50 16.17
N HIS A 254 -0.12 -2.47 16.48
CA HIS A 254 -0.38 -3.41 17.58
C HIS A 254 -0.50 -2.72 18.95
N SER A 255 0.35 -1.72 19.20
CA SER A 255 0.31 -0.92 20.43
C SER A 255 -0.99 -0.14 20.55
N GLN A 256 -1.43 0.51 19.47
CA GLN A 256 -2.69 1.24 19.46
C GLN A 256 -3.91 0.34 19.65
N LEU A 257 -3.94 -0.82 19.02
CA LEU A 257 -5.00 -1.81 19.25
C LEU A 257 -5.05 -2.33 20.69
N ALA A 258 -3.96 -2.28 21.42
CA ALA A 258 -3.92 -2.67 22.84
C ALA A 258 -4.44 -1.59 23.79
N THR A 259 -4.50 -0.32 23.36
CA THR A 259 -5.01 0.80 24.19
C THR A 259 -6.51 0.66 24.47
N THR A 260 -6.99 1.34 25.49
CA THR A 260 -8.42 1.36 25.83
C THR A 260 -9.20 2.41 25.05
N THR A 261 -8.53 3.47 24.62
CA THR A 261 -9.17 4.61 23.95
C THR A 261 -9.23 4.42 22.44
N LEU A 262 -8.09 4.06 21.82
CA LEU A 262 -7.94 3.95 20.36
C LEU A 262 -8.03 2.51 19.86
N GLY A 263 -8.08 1.52 20.75
CA GLY A 263 -7.95 0.12 20.42
C GLY A 263 -9.18 -0.73 20.70
N ILE A 264 -8.94 -2.00 20.93
CA ILE A 264 -9.93 -3.06 21.08
C ILE A 264 -10.72 -2.86 22.38
N ALA A 265 -12.04 -2.98 22.30
CA ALA A 265 -12.94 -2.91 23.47
C ALA A 265 -12.50 -3.93 24.52
N THR A 266 -12.60 -3.54 25.81
CA THR A 266 -12.20 -4.41 26.93
C THR A 266 -12.96 -5.76 26.92
N ALA A 267 -14.24 -5.74 26.54
CA ALA A 267 -15.06 -6.96 26.43
C ALA A 267 -14.58 -7.91 25.31
N ASN A 268 -13.84 -7.39 24.32
CA ASN A 268 -13.30 -8.16 23.21
C ASN A 268 -11.84 -8.63 23.45
N LYS A 269 -11.27 -8.33 24.64
CA LYS A 269 -10.01 -8.90 25.10
C LYS A 269 -10.31 -10.13 25.93
N ILE A 270 -10.28 -11.31 25.30
CA ILE A 270 -10.69 -12.57 25.91
C ILE A 270 -9.50 -13.53 26.12
N GLN A 271 -9.67 -14.48 27.02
CA GLN A 271 -8.72 -15.55 27.25
C GLN A 271 -9.38 -16.90 26.91
N THR A 272 -8.55 -17.89 26.56
CA THR A 272 -9.03 -19.26 26.37
C THR A 272 -9.69 -19.79 27.65
N ALA A 273 -10.74 -20.60 27.49
CA ALA A 273 -11.46 -21.19 28.63
C ALA A 273 -10.56 -22.10 29.45
N THR A 274 -9.71 -22.89 28.78
CA THR A 274 -8.77 -23.82 29.42
C THR A 274 -7.36 -23.26 29.34
N ALA A 275 -6.59 -23.44 30.41
CA ALA A 275 -5.19 -23.06 30.46
C ALA A 275 -4.39 -23.95 29.49
N ASP A 276 -3.44 -23.33 28.78
CA ASP A 276 -2.52 -23.98 27.85
C ASP A 276 -3.25 -24.85 26.79
N LYS A 277 -4.43 -24.39 26.34
CA LYS A 277 -5.23 -25.05 25.31
C LYS A 277 -6.09 -24.07 24.54
N LEU A 278 -6.09 -24.22 23.21
CA LEU A 278 -6.99 -23.51 22.30
C LEU A 278 -7.99 -24.51 21.73
N VAL A 279 -9.28 -24.21 21.85
CA VAL A 279 -10.35 -25.07 21.34
C VAL A 279 -11.28 -24.33 20.40
N LYS A 280 -12.02 -25.08 19.58
CA LYS A 280 -13.01 -24.54 18.65
C LYS A 280 -13.93 -23.49 19.29
N ALA A 281 -14.40 -23.77 20.53
CA ALA A 281 -15.31 -22.88 21.25
C ALA A 281 -14.70 -21.50 21.50
N ASP A 282 -13.39 -21.38 21.74
CA ASP A 282 -12.72 -20.11 21.94
C ASP A 282 -12.72 -19.27 20.66
N ILE A 283 -12.46 -19.90 19.51
CA ILE A 283 -12.48 -19.24 18.21
C ILE A 283 -13.89 -18.81 17.82
N THR A 284 -14.89 -19.69 18.01
CA THR A 284 -16.29 -19.31 17.70
C THR A 284 -16.80 -18.23 18.61
N LYS A 285 -16.37 -18.19 19.87
CA LYS A 285 -16.64 -17.07 20.79
C LYS A 285 -15.98 -15.77 20.30
N ALA A 286 -14.72 -15.82 19.86
CA ALA A 286 -14.05 -14.65 19.29
C ALA A 286 -14.81 -14.13 18.06
N LEU A 287 -15.24 -15.02 17.16
CA LEU A 287 -16.02 -14.64 15.98
C LEU A 287 -17.38 -14.01 16.34
N SER A 288 -18.04 -14.48 17.41
CA SER A 288 -19.34 -13.95 17.83
C SER A 288 -19.29 -12.54 18.43
N LEU A 289 -18.12 -12.11 18.92
CA LEU A 289 -17.90 -10.79 19.51
C LEU A 289 -17.61 -9.69 18.47
N LEU A 290 -17.32 -10.08 17.23
CA LEU A 290 -17.03 -9.13 16.15
C LEU A 290 -18.28 -8.35 15.72
N LYS A 291 -18.18 -7.03 15.71
CA LYS A 291 -19.25 -6.13 15.25
C LYS A 291 -18.67 -5.03 14.39
N THR A 292 -19.37 -4.70 13.31
CA THR A 292 -19.00 -3.59 12.41
C THR A 292 -19.92 -2.38 12.54
N PHE A 293 -21.07 -2.53 13.21
CA PHE A 293 -22.13 -1.52 13.32
C PHE A 293 -22.47 -0.84 11.98
N GLY A 294 -22.59 -1.65 10.91
CA GLY A 294 -22.93 -1.17 9.57
C GLY A 294 -21.78 -0.52 8.80
N ASN A 295 -20.58 -0.42 9.39
CA ASN A 295 -19.42 0.11 8.66
C ASN A 295 -18.94 -0.90 7.60
N PRO A 296 -18.61 -0.44 6.38
CA PRO A 296 -18.11 -1.32 5.32
C PRO A 296 -16.72 -1.86 5.66
N ALA A 297 -16.56 -3.17 5.53
CA ALA A 297 -15.30 -3.88 5.72
C ALA A 297 -15.08 -4.91 4.59
N PRO A 298 -14.73 -4.46 3.38
CA PRO A 298 -14.66 -5.29 2.17
C PRO A 298 -13.64 -6.44 2.27
N LYS A 299 -12.54 -6.26 3.00
CA LYS A 299 -11.55 -7.33 3.21
C LYS A 299 -12.05 -8.47 4.09
N GLY A 300 -13.15 -8.26 4.81
CA GLY A 300 -13.67 -9.22 5.77
C GLY A 300 -12.81 -9.32 7.04
N ALA A 301 -13.19 -10.24 7.94
CA ALA A 301 -12.42 -10.48 9.15
C ALA A 301 -11.22 -11.39 8.84
N ILE A 302 -10.05 -11.01 9.36
CA ILE A 302 -8.77 -11.71 9.16
C ILE A 302 -8.18 -12.05 10.53
N PHE A 303 -7.58 -13.23 10.62
CA PHE A 303 -6.79 -13.65 11.78
C PHE A 303 -5.34 -13.22 11.60
N TYR A 304 -4.76 -12.62 12.63
CA TYR A 304 -3.35 -12.25 12.72
C TYR A 304 -2.72 -12.98 13.89
N ALA A 305 -1.66 -13.71 13.64
CA ALA A 305 -0.95 -14.48 14.66
C ALA A 305 0.50 -14.69 14.24
N ASN A 306 1.39 -14.95 15.22
CA ASN A 306 2.75 -15.37 14.91
C ASN A 306 2.78 -16.83 14.43
N SER A 307 3.91 -17.24 13.87
CA SER A 307 4.10 -18.61 13.34
C SER A 307 3.80 -19.69 14.37
N ASP A 308 4.25 -19.53 15.61
CA ASP A 308 3.98 -20.48 16.69
C ASP A 308 2.47 -20.65 16.95
N MET A 309 1.73 -19.55 17.04
CA MET A 309 0.29 -19.56 17.27
C MET A 309 -0.51 -20.17 16.12
N ILE A 310 -0.02 -20.04 14.87
CA ILE A 310 -0.67 -20.66 13.71
C ILE A 310 -0.46 -22.17 13.71
N TRP A 311 0.79 -22.61 13.80
CA TRP A 311 1.10 -24.02 13.57
C TRP A 311 0.95 -24.92 14.81
N ASN A 312 1.26 -24.42 16.01
CA ASN A 312 1.16 -25.18 17.24
C ASN A 312 -0.21 -25.08 17.93
N TRP A 313 -1.06 -24.09 17.52
CA TRP A 313 -2.37 -23.89 18.17
C TRP A 313 -3.53 -23.91 17.19
N LEU A 314 -3.54 -23.06 16.15
CA LEU A 314 -4.69 -22.98 15.23
C LEU A 314 -4.79 -24.23 14.35
N ALA A 315 -3.68 -24.72 13.82
CA ALA A 315 -3.64 -25.89 12.96
C ALA A 315 -4.00 -27.19 13.70
N MET A 316 -3.84 -27.19 15.03
CA MET A 316 -4.14 -28.34 15.90
C MET A 316 -5.61 -28.39 16.35
N ILE A 317 -6.46 -27.46 15.91
CA ILE A 317 -7.89 -27.52 16.23
C ILE A 317 -8.57 -28.49 15.30
N GLU A 318 -9.01 -29.62 15.84
CA GLU A 318 -9.63 -30.73 15.11
C GLU A 318 -11.12 -30.85 15.44
N ASP A 319 -11.87 -31.48 14.53
CA ASP A 319 -13.23 -31.95 14.78
C ASP A 319 -13.24 -33.28 15.55
N ALA A 320 -14.43 -33.81 15.84
CA ALA A 320 -14.59 -35.11 16.52
C ALA A 320 -14.01 -36.30 15.73
N ASN A 321 -13.72 -36.13 14.44
CA ASN A 321 -13.17 -37.13 13.54
C ASN A 321 -11.66 -36.96 13.27
N GLY A 322 -10.99 -36.04 13.97
CA GLY A 322 -9.56 -35.76 13.81
C GLY A 322 -9.23 -34.94 12.54
N ARG A 323 -10.21 -34.22 11.98
CA ARG A 323 -9.95 -33.31 10.83
C ARG A 323 -9.69 -31.91 11.33
N SER A 324 -8.59 -31.31 10.89
CA SER A 324 -8.28 -29.93 11.21
C SER A 324 -9.30 -28.98 10.59
N TYR A 325 -9.71 -27.97 11.34
CA TYR A 325 -10.47 -26.83 10.80
C TYR A 325 -9.59 -25.81 10.05
N PHE A 326 -8.28 -25.88 10.21
CA PHE A 326 -7.33 -25.09 9.46
C PHE A 326 -7.08 -25.75 8.10
N VAL A 327 -7.22 -24.95 7.04
CA VAL A 327 -6.93 -25.38 5.67
C VAL A 327 -5.77 -24.52 5.16
N ASP A 328 -4.68 -25.19 4.83
CA ASP A 328 -3.53 -24.55 4.19
C ASP A 328 -3.93 -24.05 2.78
N GLU A 329 -3.63 -22.83 2.48
CA GLU A 329 -3.97 -22.20 1.19
C GLU A 329 -2.80 -21.37 0.70
N LYS A 330 -2.31 -21.71 -0.49
CA LYS A 330 -1.31 -20.87 -1.18
C LYS A 330 -2.02 -19.77 -1.93
N THR A 331 -1.71 -18.54 -1.57
CA THR A 331 -2.16 -17.33 -2.26
C THR A 331 -0.95 -16.53 -2.77
N ASP A 332 -1.19 -15.53 -3.59
CA ASP A 332 -0.13 -14.60 -4.06
C ASP A 332 0.45 -13.75 -2.91
N ASP A 333 -0.29 -13.61 -1.81
CA ASP A 333 0.16 -12.92 -0.60
C ASP A 333 0.97 -13.89 0.29
N PRO A 334 2.29 -13.72 0.44
CA PRO A 334 3.14 -14.63 1.21
C PRO A 334 2.84 -14.62 2.71
N THR A 335 2.12 -13.62 3.21
CA THR A 335 1.72 -13.54 4.63
C THR A 335 0.55 -14.43 4.95
N VAL A 336 -0.27 -14.82 3.97
CA VAL A 336 -1.40 -15.72 4.14
C VAL A 336 -0.91 -17.15 4.26
N GLN A 337 -1.21 -17.81 5.38
CA GLN A 337 -0.83 -19.20 5.65
C GLN A 337 -1.98 -20.20 5.41
N GLY A 338 -3.22 -19.71 5.45
CA GLY A 338 -4.38 -20.57 5.23
C GLY A 338 -5.69 -19.92 5.66
N ARG A 339 -6.71 -20.75 5.87
CA ARG A 339 -8.04 -20.33 6.34
C ARG A 339 -8.51 -21.18 7.51
N ILE A 340 -9.19 -20.54 8.45
CA ILE A 340 -9.94 -21.21 9.51
C ILE A 340 -11.36 -20.63 9.59
N PHE A 341 -12.37 -21.49 9.62
CA PHE A 341 -13.80 -21.09 9.56
C PHE A 341 -14.13 -20.11 8.41
N GLY A 342 -13.47 -20.29 7.25
CA GLY A 342 -13.66 -19.46 6.07
C GLY A 342 -13.00 -18.06 6.14
N LYS A 343 -12.26 -17.76 7.20
CA LYS A 343 -11.52 -16.51 7.36
C LYS A 343 -10.03 -16.72 7.09
N LEU A 344 -9.39 -15.72 6.46
CA LEU A 344 -7.95 -15.75 6.19
C LEU A 344 -7.15 -15.73 7.50
N VAL A 345 -6.03 -16.42 7.50
CA VAL A 345 -5.04 -16.41 8.58
C VAL A 345 -3.74 -15.86 8.02
N LYS A 346 -3.31 -14.73 8.53
CA LYS A 346 -2.05 -14.08 8.17
C LYS A 346 -1.02 -14.23 9.27
N GLN A 347 0.21 -14.55 8.85
CA GLN A 347 1.34 -14.61 9.76
C GLN A 347 1.88 -13.20 10.02
N ASP A 348 1.96 -12.83 11.29
CA ASP A 348 2.55 -11.59 11.76
C ASP A 348 3.47 -11.89 12.95
N ASP A 349 4.76 -12.01 12.68
CA ASP A 349 5.76 -12.39 13.68
C ASP A 349 6.06 -11.27 14.69
N SER A 350 5.51 -10.07 14.50
CA SER A 350 5.56 -8.99 15.51
C SER A 350 4.56 -9.19 16.66
N MET A 351 3.63 -10.13 16.51
CA MET A 351 2.68 -10.51 17.55
C MET A 351 3.38 -11.24 18.71
N ALA A 352 2.98 -10.89 19.93
CA ALA A 352 3.45 -11.61 21.12
C ALA A 352 3.00 -13.08 21.12
N ALA A 353 3.84 -13.96 21.65
CA ALA A 353 3.51 -15.38 21.78
C ALA A 353 2.23 -15.61 22.58
N GLY A 354 1.43 -16.59 22.18
CA GLY A 354 0.16 -16.91 22.83
C GLY A 354 -0.95 -15.90 22.62
N LYS A 355 -0.79 -14.96 21.68
CA LYS A 355 -1.83 -14.00 21.33
C LYS A 355 -2.27 -14.15 19.87
N LEU A 356 -3.56 -14.00 19.66
CA LEU A 356 -4.23 -14.01 18.38
C LEU A 356 -5.11 -12.77 18.28
N LYS A 357 -5.04 -12.03 17.19
CA LYS A 357 -5.98 -10.97 16.89
C LYS A 357 -6.86 -11.35 15.71
N LEU A 358 -8.14 -11.11 15.84
CA LEU A 358 -9.13 -11.34 14.80
C LEU A 358 -9.92 -10.06 14.59
N GLY A 359 -10.05 -9.59 13.37
CA GLY A 359 -10.84 -8.39 13.15
C GLY A 359 -10.85 -7.91 11.70
N TYR A 360 -11.47 -6.75 11.51
CA TYR A 360 -11.64 -6.11 10.22
C TYR A 360 -10.59 -5.03 10.02
N PRO A 361 -9.54 -5.26 9.24
CA PRO A 361 -8.44 -4.30 9.08
C PRO A 361 -8.89 -2.97 8.44
N ASP A 362 -9.93 -2.98 7.62
CA ASP A 362 -10.50 -1.76 7.01
C ASP A 362 -11.00 -0.74 8.03
N LEU A 363 -11.30 -1.18 9.26
CA LEU A 363 -11.77 -0.33 10.36
C LEU A 363 -10.63 0.21 11.22
N ILE A 364 -9.39 -0.20 10.98
CA ILE A 364 -8.21 0.51 11.46
C ILE A 364 -8.01 1.73 10.57
N LYS A 365 -8.13 2.91 11.14
CA LYS A 365 -7.90 4.17 10.43
C LYS A 365 -6.55 4.73 10.83
N GLY A 366 -5.62 4.72 9.90
CA GLY A 366 -4.28 5.27 10.08
C GLY A 366 -4.10 6.56 9.29
N ASN A 367 -3.18 7.41 9.74
CA ASN A 367 -2.74 8.57 9.00
C ASN A 367 -1.22 8.64 8.96
N ALA A 368 -0.68 8.74 7.75
CA ALA A 368 0.71 9.09 7.50
C ALA A 368 0.77 10.61 7.29
N PHE A 369 1.16 11.34 8.32
CA PHE A 369 1.08 12.82 8.35
C PHE A 369 2.01 13.48 7.36
N ASP A 370 3.18 12.85 7.12
CA ASP A 370 4.14 13.22 6.09
C ASP A 370 4.75 11.97 5.49
N GLY A 371 5.39 12.10 4.34
CA GLY A 371 6.13 11.00 3.75
C GLY A 371 7.31 10.56 4.63
N VAL A 372 8.04 9.56 4.15
CA VAL A 372 9.29 9.16 4.81
C VAL A 372 10.37 10.20 4.53
N ASP A 373 11.01 10.72 5.58
CA ASP A 373 12.21 11.57 5.47
C ASP A 373 13.46 10.75 5.79
N VAL A 374 14.55 11.03 5.08
CA VAL A 374 15.85 10.37 5.28
C VAL A 374 16.94 11.42 5.37
N GLN A 375 17.65 11.45 6.50
CA GLN A 375 18.72 12.40 6.76
C GLN A 375 20.04 11.69 7.03
N GLY A 376 21.12 12.16 6.38
CA GLY A 376 22.47 11.64 6.58
C GLY A 376 23.31 12.54 7.50
N TYR A 377 24.13 11.93 8.36
CA TYR A 377 25.12 12.63 9.17
C TYR A 377 26.27 11.69 9.59
N ILE A 378 27.36 12.27 10.06
CA ILE A 378 28.48 11.51 10.64
C ILE A 378 28.30 11.47 12.16
N ALA A 379 28.43 10.28 12.76
CA ALA A 379 28.32 10.12 14.20
C ALA A 379 29.37 10.96 14.94
N THR A 380 28.93 11.72 15.94
CA THR A 380 29.77 12.60 16.77
C THR A 380 30.32 11.88 18.01
N ASP A 381 30.02 10.58 18.19
CA ASP A 381 30.43 9.75 19.31
C ASP A 381 31.90 9.24 19.22
N GLY A 382 32.68 9.77 18.30
CA GLY A 382 34.06 9.34 18.02
C GLY A 382 34.18 8.08 17.16
N SER A 383 33.07 7.40 16.86
CA SER A 383 33.09 6.19 16.01
C SER A 383 33.23 6.51 14.51
N GLN A 384 33.04 7.75 14.10
CA GLN A 384 33.06 8.23 12.70
C GLN A 384 32.23 7.35 11.75
N LYS A 385 31.15 6.77 12.25
CA LYS A 385 30.23 5.98 11.42
C LYS A 385 29.33 6.89 10.60
N HIS A 386 29.04 6.47 9.40
CA HIS A 386 28.04 7.12 8.55
C HIS A 386 26.65 6.70 9.05
N CYS A 387 25.83 7.67 9.42
CA CYS A 387 24.50 7.46 9.98
C CYS A 387 23.45 8.01 9.05
N PHE A 388 22.36 7.25 8.87
CA PHE A 388 21.20 7.65 8.09
C PHE A 388 19.97 7.45 8.95
N ASP A 389 19.28 8.52 9.26
CA ASP A 389 18.04 8.50 10.05
C ASP A 389 16.86 8.43 9.09
N GLY A 390 16.11 7.34 9.18
CA GLY A 390 14.78 7.26 8.60
C GLY A 390 13.75 7.77 9.60
N TYR A 391 12.88 8.66 9.16
CA TYR A 391 11.83 9.28 9.93
C TYR A 391 10.48 9.12 9.25
N PHE A 392 9.47 8.69 10.02
CA PHE A 392 8.12 8.50 9.53
C PHE A 392 7.11 8.89 10.62
N LEU A 393 6.24 9.83 10.33
CA LEU A 393 5.21 10.28 11.27
C LEU A 393 3.91 9.53 10.98
N TYR A 394 3.55 8.60 11.86
CA TYR A 394 2.39 7.73 11.69
C TYR A 394 1.65 7.52 13.01
N ASP A 395 0.34 7.46 12.92
CA ASP A 395 -0.49 6.97 14.01
C ASP A 395 -1.80 6.38 13.46
N CYS A 396 -2.51 5.62 14.31
CA CYS A 396 -3.76 4.97 13.92
C CYS A 396 -4.69 4.78 15.12
N GLY A 397 -5.95 4.53 14.81
CA GLY A 397 -6.96 4.17 15.79
C GLY A 397 -8.03 3.27 15.18
N LEU A 398 -8.77 2.58 16.02
CA LEU A 398 -9.85 1.71 15.60
C LEU A 398 -11.16 2.50 15.57
N ALA A 399 -11.78 2.60 14.37
CA ALA A 399 -13.05 3.32 14.22
C ALA A 399 -14.20 2.67 15.02
N VAL A 400 -14.17 1.34 15.13
CA VAL A 400 -15.15 0.55 15.90
C VAL A 400 -14.40 -0.36 16.85
N PRO A 401 -14.44 -0.13 18.18
CA PRO A 401 -13.68 -0.91 19.16
C PRO A 401 -14.01 -2.41 19.17
N GLU A 402 -15.24 -2.77 18.79
CA GLU A 402 -15.73 -4.14 18.71
C GLU A 402 -15.39 -4.83 17.38
N ALA A 403 -14.76 -4.13 16.44
CA ALA A 403 -14.36 -4.69 15.15
C ALA A 403 -13.14 -5.62 15.24
N PHE A 404 -12.45 -5.62 16.37
CA PHE A 404 -11.36 -6.52 16.69
C PHE A 404 -11.59 -7.27 17.99
N VAL A 405 -11.04 -8.48 18.04
CA VAL A 405 -10.98 -9.33 19.24
C VAL A 405 -9.54 -9.74 19.45
N GLU A 406 -9.03 -9.61 20.67
CA GLU A 406 -7.75 -10.18 21.08
C GLU A 406 -8.02 -11.41 21.94
N LEU A 407 -7.57 -12.58 21.47
CA LEU A 407 -7.61 -13.84 22.23
C LEU A 407 -6.20 -14.13 22.73
N THR A 408 -6.09 -14.33 24.03
CA THR A 408 -4.83 -14.70 24.69
C THR A 408 -4.94 -16.11 25.26
N ILE A 409 -3.94 -16.93 25.03
CA ILE A 409 -3.84 -18.25 25.66
C ILE A 409 -3.65 -18.04 27.17
N LYS A 410 -4.55 -18.62 27.96
CA LYS A 410 -4.43 -18.57 29.42
C LYS A 410 -3.22 -19.40 29.86
N PRO A 411 -2.26 -18.81 30.60
CA PRO A 411 -1.12 -19.58 31.09
C PRO A 411 -1.55 -20.67 32.06
N LYS A 412 -0.78 -21.75 32.09
CA LYS A 412 -0.95 -22.79 33.11
C LYS A 412 -0.62 -22.20 34.47
N ALA A 413 -1.49 -22.42 35.44
CA ALA A 413 -1.17 -22.06 36.83
C ALA A 413 0.07 -22.85 37.27
N SER A 414 1.09 -22.15 37.70
CA SER A 414 2.34 -22.73 38.25
C SER A 414 2.09 -23.34 39.62
#